data_577bef65cf8fcb6b6be9616376975272
#
_entry.id   577bef65cf8fcb6b6be9616376975272
#
_cell.length_a   1.000
_cell.length_b   1.000
_cell.length_c   1.000
_cell.angle_alpha   90.00
_cell.angle_beta   90.00
_cell.angle_gamma   90.00
#
_symmetry.space_group_name_H-M   'P 1'
#
loop_
_entity.id
_entity.type
_entity.pdbx_description
1 polymer ?
#
loop_
_entity_poly.entity_id
_entity_poly.type
_entity_poly.pdbx_seq_one_letter_code
_entity_poly.pdbx_strand_id
1 'polypeptide(L)'
;MSANFEAKKLVVEEIKEKIQNANSVVFVSFSGLTVAEDTEIRREFRKNNVEYKVLKNTLIRRAFNDLGVTDFDADLNGPTSVAFGADETGAAKVIIDAVKKYDKKVSVKSAYVDGIRVDAEGVKGLATMPSKPELIAKMLGSMQAPISKFVGVLSAMPRSLVIALNAVAEKKAQ
;
A
#
# COMPACT_ATOMS: atom_id res chain seq x y z
N MET A 1 9.31 22.79 -33.85
CA MET A 1 8.42 21.69 -33.42
C MET A 1 7.10 22.28 -32.90
N SER A 2 5.98 21.57 -32.97
CA SER A 2 4.68 22.12 -32.52
C SER A 2 4.69 22.32 -30.99
N ALA A 3 4.23 23.48 -30.49
CA ALA A 3 4.10 23.81 -29.08
C ALA A 3 3.39 22.73 -28.26
N ASN A 4 2.42 22.02 -28.87
CA ASN A 4 1.73 20.88 -28.31
C ASN A 4 2.62 19.63 -28.08
N PHE A 5 3.72 19.51 -28.82
CA PHE A 5 4.66 18.40 -28.65
C PHE A 5 5.60 18.65 -27.47
N GLU A 6 6.05 19.89 -27.31
CA GLU A 6 6.89 20.30 -26.17
C GLU A 6 6.12 20.22 -24.85
N ALA A 7 4.87 20.68 -24.82
CA ALA A 7 4.00 20.53 -23.66
C ALA A 7 3.82 19.06 -23.25
N LYS A 8 3.67 18.14 -24.22
CA LYS A 8 3.56 16.70 -23.92
C LYS A 8 4.86 16.09 -23.41
N LYS A 9 6.03 16.58 -23.87
CA LYS A 9 7.33 16.15 -23.32
C LYS A 9 7.48 16.55 -21.87
N LEU A 10 7.15 17.79 -21.52
CA LEU A 10 7.18 18.26 -20.13
C LEU A 10 6.29 17.40 -19.22
N VAL A 11 5.08 17.07 -19.66
CA VAL A 11 4.20 16.18 -18.90
C VAL A 11 4.79 14.77 -18.71
N VAL A 12 5.46 14.23 -19.72
CA VAL A 12 6.15 12.92 -19.58
C VAL A 12 7.32 13.02 -18.60
N GLU A 13 8.08 14.11 -18.60
CA GLU A 13 9.15 14.36 -17.65
C GLU A 13 8.60 14.48 -16.21
N GLU A 14 7.51 15.24 -16.01
CA GLU A 14 6.83 15.30 -14.71
C GLU A 14 6.34 13.92 -14.22
N ILE A 15 5.81 13.10 -15.13
CA ILE A 15 5.38 11.74 -14.79
C ILE A 15 6.58 10.88 -14.39
N LYS A 16 7.71 10.96 -15.10
CA LYS A 16 8.94 10.25 -14.76
C LYS A 16 9.48 10.63 -13.39
N GLU A 17 9.57 11.92 -13.11
CA GLU A 17 10.00 12.42 -11.80
C GLU A 17 9.09 11.89 -10.68
N LYS A 18 7.77 11.87 -10.91
CA LYS A 18 6.81 11.32 -9.94
C LYS A 18 6.95 9.82 -9.74
N ILE A 19 7.20 9.06 -10.80
CA ILE A 19 7.45 7.61 -10.69
C ILE A 19 8.74 7.34 -9.92
N GLN A 20 9.79 8.12 -10.15
CA GLN A 20 11.07 7.97 -9.45
C GLN A 20 11.00 8.37 -7.97
N ASN A 21 10.19 9.37 -7.63
CA ASN A 21 10.01 9.84 -6.26
C ASN A 21 8.97 9.03 -5.47
N ALA A 22 8.12 8.26 -6.14
CA ALA A 22 7.11 7.41 -5.51
C ALA A 22 7.65 6.00 -5.29
N ASN A 23 7.48 5.47 -4.09
CA ASN A 23 7.84 4.07 -3.78
C ASN A 23 6.78 3.09 -4.31
N SER A 24 5.54 3.56 -4.50
CA SER A 24 4.46 2.75 -5.09
C SER A 24 3.63 3.55 -6.07
N VAL A 25 3.33 2.94 -7.21
CA VAL A 25 2.44 3.50 -8.24
C VAL A 25 1.35 2.47 -8.51
N VAL A 26 0.09 2.82 -8.26
CA VAL A 26 -1.02 1.89 -8.45
C VAL A 26 -1.94 2.37 -9.56
N PHE A 27 -2.24 1.46 -10.50
CA PHE A 27 -3.15 1.70 -11.60
C PHE A 27 -4.55 1.22 -11.25
N VAL A 28 -5.49 2.14 -11.36
CA VAL A 28 -6.89 1.92 -11.01
C VAL A 28 -7.77 2.22 -12.21
N SER A 29 -8.68 1.32 -12.53
CA SER A 29 -9.78 1.59 -13.45
C SER A 29 -10.93 2.19 -12.70
N PHE A 30 -11.52 3.25 -13.27
CA PHE A 30 -12.71 3.86 -12.73
C PHE A 30 -13.76 3.99 -13.84
N SER A 31 -15.01 3.67 -13.53
CA SER A 31 -16.11 3.78 -14.48
C SER A 31 -17.41 4.09 -13.74
N GLY A 32 -18.14 5.12 -14.19
CA GLY A 32 -19.44 5.45 -13.62
C GLY A 32 -19.43 6.06 -12.21
N LEU A 33 -18.30 6.70 -11.79
CA LEU A 33 -18.25 7.47 -10.56
C LEU A 33 -19.01 8.78 -10.69
N THR A 34 -19.75 9.17 -9.65
CA THR A 34 -20.33 10.50 -9.53
C THR A 34 -19.28 11.52 -9.06
N VAL A 35 -19.50 12.80 -9.32
CA VAL A 35 -18.58 13.88 -8.91
C VAL A 35 -18.39 13.91 -7.37
N ALA A 36 -19.45 13.59 -6.62
CA ALA A 36 -19.39 13.51 -5.16
C ALA A 36 -18.47 12.37 -4.70
N GLU A 37 -18.62 11.19 -5.27
CA GLU A 37 -17.80 10.00 -4.98
C GLU A 37 -16.32 10.24 -5.34
N ASP A 38 -16.03 10.83 -6.51
CA ASP A 38 -14.65 11.15 -6.92
C ASP A 38 -14.01 12.18 -5.96
N THR A 39 -14.77 13.18 -5.51
CA THR A 39 -14.29 14.16 -4.55
C THR A 39 -13.96 13.52 -3.19
N GLU A 40 -14.76 12.56 -2.74
CA GLU A 40 -14.52 11.81 -1.49
C GLU A 40 -13.26 10.95 -1.61
N ILE A 41 -13.12 10.21 -2.70
CA ILE A 41 -11.94 9.40 -3.01
C ILE A 41 -10.67 10.27 -3.02
N ARG A 42 -10.68 11.41 -3.72
CA ARG A 42 -9.53 12.34 -3.73
C ARG A 42 -9.20 12.89 -2.34
N ARG A 43 -10.21 13.10 -1.49
CA ARG A 43 -10.00 13.54 -0.11
C ARG A 43 -9.33 12.46 0.73
N GLU A 44 -9.73 11.19 0.57
CA GLU A 44 -9.10 10.05 1.25
C GLU A 44 -7.65 9.85 0.81
N PHE A 45 -7.35 9.96 -0.49
CA PHE A 45 -5.98 9.91 -0.99
C PHE A 45 -5.09 11.01 -0.40
N ARG A 46 -5.58 12.25 -0.36
CA ARG A 46 -4.82 13.37 0.22
C ARG A 46 -4.55 13.18 1.72
N LYS A 47 -5.49 12.61 2.48
CA LYS A 47 -5.30 12.31 3.91
C LYS A 47 -4.16 11.33 4.15
N ASN A 48 -3.92 10.43 3.22
CA ASN A 48 -2.88 9.40 3.29
C ASN A 48 -1.60 9.79 2.51
N ASN A 49 -1.43 11.06 2.16
CA ASN A 49 -0.29 11.58 1.38
C ASN A 49 -0.06 10.82 0.05
N VAL A 50 -1.15 10.39 -0.59
CA VAL A 50 -1.12 9.74 -1.91
C VAL A 50 -1.59 10.74 -2.96
N GLU A 51 -0.78 10.97 -3.97
CA GLU A 51 -1.15 11.83 -5.11
C GLU A 51 -1.95 11.00 -6.12
N TYR A 52 -3.22 11.36 -6.33
CA TYR A 52 -4.12 10.70 -7.27
C TYR A 52 -4.34 11.58 -8.49
N LYS A 53 -3.96 11.09 -9.68
CA LYS A 53 -4.14 11.79 -10.96
C LYS A 53 -4.71 10.88 -12.04
N VAL A 54 -5.54 11.47 -12.88
CA VAL A 54 -6.00 10.85 -14.13
C VAL A 54 -5.08 11.33 -15.25
N LEU A 55 -4.38 10.41 -15.86
CA LEU A 55 -3.38 10.69 -16.89
C LEU A 55 -3.71 9.93 -18.19
N LYS A 56 -3.24 10.46 -19.32
CA LYS A 56 -3.42 9.80 -20.60
C LYS A 56 -2.53 8.56 -20.71
N ASN A 57 -3.13 7.39 -20.98
CA ASN A 57 -2.43 6.09 -21.06
C ASN A 57 -1.17 6.13 -21.94
N THR A 58 -1.24 6.82 -23.09
CA THR A 58 -0.09 6.93 -24.01
C THR A 58 1.10 7.69 -23.42
N LEU A 59 0.87 8.64 -22.48
CA LEU A 59 1.94 9.38 -21.82
C LEU A 59 2.54 8.53 -20.70
N ILE A 60 1.70 7.82 -19.96
CA ILE A 60 2.14 6.86 -18.93
C ILE A 60 3.01 5.78 -19.58
N ARG A 61 2.54 5.18 -20.67
CA ARG A 61 3.27 4.15 -21.43
C ARG A 61 4.66 4.64 -21.86
N ARG A 62 4.75 5.87 -22.38
CA ARG A 62 6.05 6.45 -22.76
C ARG A 62 6.96 6.62 -21.56
N ALA A 63 6.44 7.14 -20.45
CA ALA A 63 7.23 7.34 -19.24
C ALA A 63 7.80 6.03 -18.71
N PHE A 64 7.02 4.93 -18.68
CA PHE A 64 7.48 3.60 -18.27
C PHE A 64 8.46 2.97 -19.26
N ASN A 65 8.22 3.09 -20.57
CA ASN A 65 9.15 2.60 -21.59
C ASN A 65 10.51 3.30 -21.52
N ASP A 66 10.52 4.62 -21.24
CA ASP A 66 11.75 5.37 -21.06
C ASP A 66 12.50 4.99 -19.75
N LEU A 67 11.80 4.42 -18.76
CA LEU A 67 12.38 3.83 -17.56
C LEU A 67 12.77 2.36 -17.73
N GLY A 68 12.55 1.79 -18.92
CA GLY A 68 12.90 0.41 -19.24
C GLY A 68 11.90 -0.66 -18.78
N VAL A 69 10.70 -0.26 -18.34
CA VAL A 69 9.64 -1.17 -17.87
C VAL A 69 8.54 -1.24 -18.92
N THR A 70 8.41 -2.39 -19.58
CA THR A 70 7.44 -2.61 -20.69
C THR A 70 6.22 -3.43 -20.28
N ASP A 71 6.18 -3.96 -19.05
CA ASP A 71 5.22 -4.97 -18.61
C ASP A 71 3.78 -4.45 -18.39
N PHE A 72 3.58 -3.13 -18.49
CA PHE A 72 2.29 -2.48 -18.22
C PHE A 72 1.43 -2.21 -19.46
N ASP A 73 1.89 -2.59 -20.64
CA ASP A 73 1.19 -2.31 -21.90
C ASP A 73 -0.22 -2.91 -21.96
N ALA A 74 -0.40 -4.09 -21.38
CA ALA A 74 -1.70 -4.76 -21.29
C ALA A 74 -2.67 -4.07 -20.32
N ASP A 75 -2.15 -3.51 -19.23
CA ASP A 75 -2.95 -2.92 -18.15
C ASP A 75 -3.38 -1.47 -18.45
N LEU A 76 -2.64 -0.77 -19.32
CA LEU A 76 -2.92 0.61 -19.71
C LEU A 76 -3.99 0.75 -20.80
N ASN A 77 -5.02 -0.10 -20.79
CA ASN A 77 -6.16 -0.03 -21.67
C ASN A 77 -7.41 0.46 -20.94
N GLY A 78 -8.21 1.34 -21.58
CA GLY A 78 -9.44 1.89 -20.99
C GLY A 78 -9.19 3.03 -19.98
N PRO A 79 -10.19 3.43 -19.19
CA PRO A 79 -10.07 4.49 -18.20
C PRO A 79 -9.06 4.07 -17.12
N THR A 80 -8.06 4.92 -16.90
CA THR A 80 -6.99 4.63 -15.96
C THR A 80 -6.64 5.88 -15.17
N SER A 81 -6.64 5.74 -13.87
CA SER A 81 -6.06 6.70 -12.93
C SER A 81 -4.83 6.11 -12.27
N VAL A 82 -3.94 6.97 -11.86
CA VAL A 82 -2.67 6.61 -11.24
C VAL A 82 -2.63 7.23 -9.85
N ALA A 83 -2.32 6.40 -8.87
CA ALA A 83 -2.08 6.82 -7.50
C ALA A 83 -0.58 6.65 -7.19
N PHE A 84 0.09 7.75 -6.85
CA PHE A 84 1.50 7.77 -6.47
C PHE A 84 1.58 7.82 -4.95
N GLY A 85 2.15 6.79 -4.33
CA GLY A 85 2.33 6.70 -2.89
C GLY A 85 3.78 6.88 -2.49
N ALA A 86 4.01 7.66 -1.43
CA ALA A 86 5.31 7.74 -0.79
C ALA A 86 5.65 6.44 -0.04
N ASP A 87 4.62 5.77 0.48
CA ASP A 87 4.74 4.47 1.16
C ASP A 87 4.36 3.33 0.21
N GLU A 88 5.02 2.19 0.38
CA GLU A 88 4.79 0.97 -0.43
C GLU A 88 3.36 0.42 -0.25
N THR A 89 2.79 0.52 0.96
CA THR A 89 1.47 -0.04 1.30
C THR A 89 0.36 1.00 1.38
N GLY A 90 0.69 2.28 1.55
CA GLY A 90 -0.29 3.35 1.76
C GLY A 90 -1.28 3.50 0.61
N ALA A 91 -0.77 3.59 -0.62
CA ALA A 91 -1.61 3.69 -1.82
C ALA A 91 -2.52 2.47 -2.00
N ALA A 92 -2.00 1.25 -1.78
CA ALA A 92 -2.76 0.02 -1.92
C ALA A 92 -3.92 -0.07 -0.90
N LYS A 93 -3.70 0.34 0.36
CA LYS A 93 -4.76 0.34 1.40
C LYS A 93 -5.92 1.25 1.01
N VAL A 94 -5.61 2.51 0.66
CA VAL A 94 -6.65 3.50 0.30
C VAL A 94 -7.46 3.03 -0.91
N ILE A 95 -6.79 2.44 -1.90
CA ILE A 95 -7.46 1.94 -3.11
C ILE A 95 -8.37 0.76 -2.78
N ILE A 96 -7.94 -0.19 -1.96
CA ILE A 96 -8.78 -1.34 -1.60
C ILE A 96 -9.97 -0.92 -0.74
N ASP A 97 -9.80 0.05 0.14
CA ASP A 97 -10.93 0.60 0.90
C ASP A 97 -11.90 1.35 -0.03
N ALA A 98 -11.40 2.08 -1.03
CA ALA A 98 -12.24 2.67 -2.07
C ALA A 98 -12.96 1.60 -2.92
N VAL A 99 -12.29 0.52 -3.30
CA VAL A 99 -12.91 -0.62 -4.02
C VAL A 99 -14.02 -1.27 -3.19
N LYS A 100 -13.82 -1.46 -1.88
CA LYS A 100 -14.86 -2.00 -0.99
C LYS A 100 -16.08 -1.10 -0.87
N LYS A 101 -15.88 0.24 -0.85
CA LYS A 101 -16.96 1.22 -0.76
C LYS A 101 -17.73 1.36 -2.08
N TYR A 102 -17.02 1.35 -3.20
CA TYR A 102 -17.55 1.60 -4.54
C TYR A 102 -17.46 0.37 -5.44
N ASP A 103 -17.87 -0.79 -4.91
CA ASP A 103 -17.88 -2.07 -5.62
C ASP A 103 -18.53 -1.92 -7.01
N LYS A 104 -17.88 -2.44 -8.07
CA LYS A 104 -18.23 -2.33 -9.50
C LYS A 104 -17.86 -1.01 -10.21
N LYS A 105 -17.54 0.09 -9.51
CA LYS A 105 -17.16 1.37 -10.14
C LYS A 105 -15.65 1.58 -10.17
N VAL A 106 -14.93 1.00 -9.21
CA VAL A 106 -13.49 1.11 -9.06
C VAL A 106 -12.87 -0.29 -9.05
N SER A 107 -11.88 -0.54 -9.87
CA SER A 107 -11.15 -1.80 -9.90
C SER A 107 -9.64 -1.56 -10.00
N VAL A 108 -8.86 -2.37 -9.29
CA VAL A 108 -7.41 -2.35 -9.38
C VAL A 108 -6.98 -3.14 -10.61
N LYS A 109 -6.07 -2.58 -11.40
CA LYS A 109 -5.47 -3.26 -12.55
C LYS A 109 -4.15 -3.92 -12.17
N SER A 110 -3.19 -3.12 -11.78
CA SER A 110 -1.85 -3.54 -11.39
C SER A 110 -1.20 -2.46 -10.54
N ALA A 111 -0.06 -2.77 -9.96
CA ALA A 111 0.78 -1.80 -9.27
C ALA A 111 2.25 -1.99 -9.66
N TYR A 112 3.01 -0.92 -9.49
CA TYR A 112 4.45 -0.90 -9.60
C TYR A 112 5.02 -0.52 -8.23
N VAL A 113 5.75 -1.43 -7.60
CA VAL A 113 6.32 -1.26 -6.27
C VAL A 113 7.78 -1.69 -6.31
N ASP A 114 8.68 -0.83 -5.92
CA ASP A 114 10.14 -1.09 -5.87
C ASP A 114 10.74 -1.73 -7.13
N GLY A 115 10.27 -1.31 -8.31
CA GLY A 115 10.78 -1.87 -9.57
C GLY A 115 10.08 -3.13 -10.06
N ILE A 116 9.12 -3.67 -9.30
CA ILE A 116 8.43 -4.93 -9.61
C ILE A 116 6.96 -4.65 -9.95
N ARG A 117 6.48 -5.29 -11.02
CA ARG A 117 5.06 -5.30 -11.34
C ARG A 117 4.32 -6.26 -10.41
N VAL A 118 3.23 -5.79 -9.85
CA VAL A 118 2.33 -6.54 -8.96
C VAL A 118 0.93 -6.58 -9.56
N ASP A 119 0.38 -7.77 -9.73
CA ASP A 119 -0.97 -7.95 -10.24
C ASP A 119 -2.05 -7.56 -9.22
N ALA A 120 -3.31 -7.48 -9.66
CA ALA A 120 -4.42 -7.07 -8.81
C ALA A 120 -4.59 -7.91 -7.52
N GLU A 121 -4.26 -9.21 -7.56
CA GLU A 121 -4.26 -10.07 -6.37
C GLU A 121 -3.13 -9.71 -5.40
N GLY A 122 -1.95 -9.43 -5.94
CA GLY A 122 -0.82 -8.97 -5.14
C GLY A 122 -1.08 -7.63 -4.46
N VAL A 123 -1.77 -6.70 -5.14
CA VAL A 123 -2.17 -5.42 -4.54
C VAL A 123 -3.13 -5.61 -3.35
N LYS A 124 -4.04 -6.60 -3.43
CA LYS A 124 -4.86 -6.98 -2.27
C LYS A 124 -4.00 -7.49 -1.10
N GLY A 125 -2.98 -8.29 -1.41
CA GLY A 125 -1.99 -8.72 -0.42
C GLY A 125 -1.24 -7.56 0.23
N LEU A 126 -0.75 -6.60 -0.57
CA LEU A 126 -0.07 -5.40 -0.09
C LEU A 126 -0.95 -4.55 0.85
N ALA A 127 -2.23 -4.42 0.56
CA ALA A 127 -3.15 -3.67 1.42
C ALA A 127 -3.40 -4.33 2.78
N THR A 128 -3.25 -5.64 2.90
CA THR A 128 -3.34 -6.34 4.20
C THR A 128 -2.06 -6.23 5.02
N MET A 129 -0.95 -5.82 4.40
CA MET A 129 0.33 -5.67 5.08
C MET A 129 0.32 -4.47 6.04
N PRO A 130 0.93 -4.61 7.22
CA PRO A 130 1.16 -3.46 8.10
C PRO A 130 2.12 -2.45 7.47
N SER A 131 2.23 -1.27 8.09
CA SER A 131 3.18 -0.24 7.66
C SER A 131 4.64 -0.72 7.80
N LYS A 132 5.56 -0.12 7.04
CA LYS A 132 6.99 -0.46 7.08
C LYS A 132 7.58 -0.49 8.50
N PRO A 133 7.34 0.52 9.38
CA PRO A 133 7.83 0.46 10.76
C PRO A 133 7.23 -0.69 11.57
N GLU A 134 5.96 -1.05 11.34
CA GLU A 134 5.33 -2.19 12.01
C GLU A 134 5.91 -3.53 11.54
N LEU A 135 6.26 -3.65 10.24
CA LEU A 135 6.94 -4.84 9.71
C LEU A 135 8.32 -5.00 10.34
N ILE A 136 9.09 -3.91 10.46
CA ILE A 136 10.38 -3.91 11.13
C ILE A 136 10.22 -4.30 12.60
N ALA A 137 9.22 -3.76 13.30
CA ALA A 137 8.94 -4.10 14.70
C ALA A 137 8.57 -5.58 14.85
N LYS A 138 7.75 -6.15 13.97
CA LYS A 138 7.43 -7.59 13.95
C LYS A 138 8.68 -8.44 13.70
N MET A 139 9.53 -8.04 12.77
CA MET A 139 10.77 -8.74 12.47
C MET A 139 11.70 -8.74 13.69
N LEU A 140 11.93 -7.60 14.32
CA LEU A 140 12.72 -7.50 15.55
C LEU A 140 12.13 -8.30 16.69
N GLY A 141 10.80 -8.25 16.85
CA GLY A 141 10.09 -9.06 17.85
C GLY A 141 10.26 -10.56 17.62
N SER A 142 10.21 -11.02 16.36
CA SER A 142 10.42 -12.43 16.03
C SER A 142 11.85 -12.89 16.30
N MET A 143 12.85 -12.03 16.09
CA MET A 143 14.26 -12.31 16.41
C MET A 143 14.51 -12.38 17.93
N GLN A 144 13.81 -11.56 18.73
CA GLN A 144 13.90 -11.56 20.19
C GLN A 144 13.05 -12.66 20.86
N ALA A 145 12.04 -13.17 20.16
CA ALA A 145 11.10 -14.15 20.72
C ALA A 145 11.76 -15.41 21.31
N PRO A 146 12.78 -16.03 20.70
CA PRO A 146 13.46 -17.20 21.28
C PRO A 146 14.07 -16.89 22.64
N ILE A 147 14.74 -15.75 22.78
CA ILE A 147 15.38 -15.31 24.02
C ILE A 147 14.32 -15.04 25.09
N SER A 148 13.30 -14.28 24.75
CA SER A 148 12.20 -13.94 25.66
C SER A 148 11.42 -15.19 26.12
N LYS A 149 11.19 -16.15 25.23
CA LYS A 149 10.57 -17.44 25.57
C LYS A 149 11.44 -18.25 26.53
N PHE A 150 12.75 -18.32 26.30
CA PHE A 150 13.69 -19.01 27.17
C PHE A 150 13.69 -18.44 28.59
N VAL A 151 13.82 -17.10 28.69
CA VAL A 151 13.72 -16.41 29.99
C VAL A 151 12.36 -16.63 30.64
N GLY A 152 11.27 -16.60 29.83
CA GLY A 152 9.93 -16.90 30.32
C GLY A 152 9.79 -18.29 30.94
N VAL A 153 10.36 -19.32 30.31
CA VAL A 153 10.36 -20.69 30.84
C VAL A 153 11.15 -20.78 32.14
N LEU A 154 12.33 -20.18 32.24
CA LEU A 154 13.12 -20.16 33.45
C LEU A 154 12.41 -19.45 34.60
N SER A 155 11.68 -18.36 34.31
CA SER A 155 10.93 -17.61 35.31
C SER A 155 9.56 -18.22 35.65
N ALA A 156 9.09 -19.20 34.91
CA ALA A 156 7.78 -19.82 35.11
C ALA A 156 7.71 -20.64 36.36
N MET A 157 8.79 -21.39 36.71
CA MET A 157 8.83 -22.23 37.90
C MET A 157 8.63 -21.46 39.23
N PRO A 158 9.41 -20.40 39.52
CA PRO A 158 9.18 -19.63 40.73
C PRO A 158 7.84 -18.88 40.72
N ARG A 159 7.39 -18.42 39.56
CA ARG A 159 6.10 -17.74 39.41
C ARG A 159 4.92 -18.68 39.70
N SER A 160 4.94 -19.93 39.22
CA SER A 160 3.89 -20.91 39.50
C SER A 160 3.75 -21.25 40.98
N LEU A 161 4.87 -21.31 41.69
CA LEU A 161 4.88 -21.52 43.15
C LEU A 161 4.19 -20.35 43.87
N VAL A 162 4.54 -19.11 43.51
CA VAL A 162 3.92 -17.91 44.12
C VAL A 162 2.42 -17.85 43.86
N ILE A 163 2.00 -18.16 42.62
CA ILE A 163 0.56 -18.19 42.25
C ILE A 163 -0.17 -19.26 43.09
N ALA A 164 0.41 -20.46 43.25
CA ALA A 164 -0.20 -21.51 44.04
C ALA A 164 -0.32 -21.12 45.53
N LEU A 165 0.72 -20.50 46.10
CA LEU A 165 0.69 -19.99 47.47
C LEU A 165 -0.35 -18.90 47.68
N ASN A 166 -0.46 -17.95 46.72
CA ASN A 166 -1.49 -16.90 46.77
C ASN A 166 -2.90 -17.50 46.67
N ALA A 167 -3.13 -18.48 45.81
CA ALA A 167 -4.43 -19.16 45.72
C ALA A 167 -4.83 -19.91 46.99
N VAL A 168 -3.86 -20.49 47.69
CA VAL A 168 -4.07 -21.13 49.01
C VAL A 168 -4.37 -20.09 50.10
N ALA A 169 -3.65 -18.94 50.06
CA ALA A 169 -3.89 -17.84 51.00
C ALA A 169 -5.30 -17.23 50.83
N GLU A 170 -5.71 -16.99 49.61
CA GLU A 170 -7.06 -16.49 49.32
C GLU A 170 -8.18 -17.45 49.77
N LYS A 171 -8.00 -18.78 49.56
CA LYS A 171 -8.94 -19.79 50.06
C LYS A 171 -9.02 -19.88 51.57
N LYS A 172 -7.95 -19.50 52.29
CA LYS A 172 -7.96 -19.50 53.78
C LYS A 172 -8.50 -18.18 54.34
N ALA A 173 -8.58 -17.15 53.55
CA ALA A 173 -9.11 -15.85 53.96
C ALA A 173 -10.65 -15.71 53.75
N GLN A 174 -11.25 -16.66 53.01
CA GLN A 174 -12.69 -16.89 52.91
C GLN A 174 -13.14 -17.92 53.96
#